data_c224808e80837ee986e44af63901f0bc
#
_entry.id   c224808e80837ee986e44af63901f0bc
#
_cell.length_a   1.000
_cell.length_b   1.000
_cell.length_c   1.000
_cell.angle_alpha   90.00
_cell.angle_beta   90.00
_cell.angle_gamma   90.00
#
_symmetry.space_group_name_H-M   'P 1'
#
loop_
_entity.id
_entity.type
_entity.pdbx_description
1 polymer ?
#
loop_
_entity_poly.entity_id
_entity_poly.type
_entity_poly.pdbx_seq_one_letter_code
_entity_poly.pdbx_strand_id
1 'polypeptide(L)'
;YDRGSLAVSRKLFASVEEYIDDHYVAQNDESYGFGRRRRELSERRRLLEEDAAVPMLGAVPAPAAAPRTARSLESLMDNLGESFTTRLLRLIDERGLKDSTVYKQSNISRQHFSKIQCNRDYNPKKKTVLAFAVGLHLSEDETIDLLKSAGYAFSDGSKRDWIVRYCLEHKIYNINQVNTLLFEYDQEQLGA
;
A
#
# COMPACT_ATOMS: atom_id res chain seq x y z
N TYR A 1 23.37 25.71 -11.27
CA TYR A 1 22.21 24.82 -11.50
C TYR A 1 22.36 24.27 -12.91
N ASP A 2 22.56 22.96 -13.01
CA ASP A 2 22.87 22.30 -14.26
C ASP A 2 21.57 22.07 -15.07
N ARG A 3 21.57 22.55 -16.34
CA ARG A 3 20.43 22.39 -17.26
C ARG A 3 20.08 20.92 -17.53
N GLY A 4 21.02 20.01 -17.32
CA GLY A 4 20.82 18.56 -17.48
C GLY A 4 19.91 17.98 -16.41
N SER A 5 20.03 18.41 -15.15
CA SER A 5 19.21 17.91 -14.04
C SER A 5 17.75 18.35 -14.15
N LEU A 6 17.49 19.54 -14.69
CA LEU A 6 16.13 20.04 -14.95
C LEU A 6 15.42 19.26 -16.07
N ALA A 7 16.14 18.84 -17.11
CA ALA A 7 15.57 18.08 -18.21
C ALA A 7 15.20 16.64 -17.76
N VAL A 8 16.04 16.03 -16.92
CA VAL A 8 15.76 14.70 -16.33
C VAL A 8 14.54 14.77 -15.41
N SER A 9 14.46 15.81 -14.56
CA SER A 9 13.29 16.01 -13.69
C SER A 9 11.99 16.15 -14.50
N ARG A 10 11.95 16.99 -15.54
CA ARG A 10 10.75 17.20 -16.36
C ARG A 10 10.29 15.91 -17.05
N LYS A 11 11.23 15.10 -17.56
CA LYS A 11 10.91 13.81 -18.18
C LYS A 11 10.34 12.82 -17.15
N LEU A 12 10.88 12.83 -15.95
CA LEU A 12 10.41 11.99 -14.84
C LEU A 12 8.99 12.39 -14.40
N PHE A 13 8.72 13.69 -14.31
CA PHE A 13 7.38 14.20 -13.98
C PHE A 13 6.33 13.79 -15.00
N ALA A 14 6.61 13.95 -16.30
CA ALA A 14 5.69 13.52 -17.35
C ALA A 14 5.38 12.02 -17.27
N SER A 15 6.37 11.18 -16.96
CA SER A 15 6.16 9.73 -16.78
C SER A 15 5.33 9.40 -15.53
N VAL A 16 5.47 10.18 -14.46
CA VAL A 16 4.66 9.99 -13.23
C VAL A 16 3.21 10.41 -13.47
N GLU A 17 2.98 11.52 -14.17
CA GLU A 17 1.63 11.96 -14.54
C GLU A 17 0.92 10.90 -15.39
N GLU A 18 1.58 10.42 -16.45
CA GLU A 18 1.07 9.37 -17.33
C GLU A 18 0.73 8.09 -16.55
N TYR A 19 1.61 7.66 -15.64
CA TYR A 19 1.39 6.50 -14.78
C TYR A 19 0.20 6.65 -13.84
N ILE A 20 0.04 7.84 -13.22
CA ILE A 20 -1.10 8.12 -12.34
C ILE A 20 -2.40 8.15 -13.14
N ASP A 21 -2.42 8.82 -14.30
CA ASP A 21 -3.61 8.93 -15.14
C ASP A 21 -4.05 7.56 -15.67
N ASP A 22 -3.13 6.74 -16.15
CA ASP A 22 -3.44 5.39 -16.64
C ASP A 22 -4.05 4.51 -15.53
N HIS A 23 -3.50 4.54 -14.33
CA HIS A 23 -4.00 3.75 -13.21
C HIS A 23 -5.31 4.30 -12.64
N TYR A 24 -5.47 5.62 -12.61
CA TYR A 24 -6.71 6.25 -12.16
C TYR A 24 -7.87 6.00 -13.14
N VAL A 25 -7.60 6.06 -14.45
CA VAL A 25 -8.59 5.76 -15.50
C VAL A 25 -8.99 4.29 -15.44
N ALA A 26 -8.03 3.36 -15.32
CA ALA A 26 -8.31 1.93 -15.22
C ALA A 26 -9.19 1.59 -14.01
N GLN A 27 -8.93 2.17 -12.84
CA GLN A 27 -9.75 1.95 -11.64
C GLN A 27 -11.13 2.59 -11.73
N ASN A 28 -11.24 3.78 -12.32
CA ASN A 28 -12.54 4.43 -12.52
C ASN A 28 -13.38 3.67 -13.55
N ASP A 29 -12.80 3.16 -14.62
CA ASP A 29 -13.51 2.32 -15.59
C ASP A 29 -14.02 1.03 -14.95
N GLU A 30 -13.25 0.39 -14.08
CA GLU A 30 -13.73 -0.76 -13.30
C GLU A 30 -14.86 -0.37 -12.34
N SER A 31 -14.75 0.75 -11.63
CA SER A 31 -15.79 1.22 -10.70
C SER A 31 -17.06 1.65 -11.40
N TYR A 32 -16.97 2.29 -12.56
CA TYR A 32 -18.13 2.62 -13.41
C TYR A 32 -18.74 1.37 -14.06
N GLY A 33 -17.93 0.39 -14.44
CA GLY A 33 -18.37 -0.90 -14.94
C GLY A 33 -19.17 -1.69 -13.90
N PHE A 34 -18.74 -1.67 -12.63
CA PHE A 34 -19.46 -2.28 -11.51
C PHE A 34 -20.80 -1.58 -11.22
N GLY A 35 -20.86 -0.27 -11.31
CA GLY A 35 -22.10 0.49 -11.15
C GLY A 35 -23.12 0.19 -12.23
N ARG A 36 -22.70 0.04 -13.47
CA ARG A 36 -23.55 -0.33 -14.61
C ARG A 36 -24.03 -1.78 -14.51
N ARG A 37 -23.14 -2.73 -14.22
CA ARG A 37 -23.49 -4.14 -13.96
C ARG A 37 -24.44 -4.32 -12.78
N ARG A 38 -24.24 -3.55 -11.71
CA ARG A 38 -25.13 -3.61 -10.54
C ARG A 38 -26.51 -3.08 -10.83
N ARG A 39 -26.65 -2.04 -11.67
CA ARG A 39 -27.94 -1.53 -12.15
C ARG A 39 -28.60 -2.53 -13.11
N GLU A 40 -27.88 -3.08 -14.07
CA GLU A 40 -28.39 -4.11 -14.97
C GLU A 40 -28.82 -5.39 -14.24
N LEU A 41 -28.08 -5.84 -13.24
CA LEU A 41 -28.45 -6.98 -12.41
C LEU A 41 -29.67 -6.69 -11.51
N SER A 42 -29.79 -5.48 -10.97
CA SER A 42 -30.96 -5.10 -10.18
C SER A 42 -32.22 -4.92 -11.04
N GLU A 43 -32.08 -4.39 -12.25
CA GLU A 43 -33.15 -4.26 -13.21
C GLU A 43 -33.62 -5.62 -13.77
N ARG A 44 -32.63 -6.50 -14.06
CA ARG A 44 -32.90 -7.89 -14.47
C ARG A 44 -33.58 -8.71 -13.39
N ARG A 45 -33.18 -8.49 -12.13
CA ARG A 45 -33.79 -9.12 -10.97
C ARG A 45 -35.24 -8.64 -10.77
N ARG A 46 -35.51 -7.34 -10.98
CA ARG A 46 -36.82 -6.73 -10.88
C ARG A 46 -37.76 -7.26 -11.97
N LEU A 47 -37.27 -7.40 -13.21
CA LEU A 47 -38.01 -7.99 -14.32
C LEU A 47 -38.30 -9.48 -14.14
N LEU A 48 -37.38 -10.21 -13.45
CA LEU A 48 -37.62 -11.63 -13.12
C LEU A 48 -38.54 -11.82 -11.90
N GLU A 49 -38.62 -10.83 -11.01
CA GLU A 49 -39.57 -10.83 -9.89
C GLU A 49 -41.01 -10.42 -10.30
N GLU A 50 -41.18 -9.64 -11.36
CA GLU A 50 -42.46 -9.30 -11.93
C GLU A 50 -43.09 -10.45 -12.77
N ASP A 51 -42.25 -11.34 -13.33
CA ASP A 51 -42.70 -12.49 -14.15
C ASP A 51 -42.87 -13.80 -13.35
N ALA A 52 -42.53 -13.81 -12.07
CA ALA A 52 -42.58 -14.98 -11.21
C ALA A 52 -43.73 -14.94 -10.20
N ALA A 53 -44.98 -14.83 -10.71
CA ALA A 53 -46.13 -15.28 -9.96
C ALA A 53 -46.34 -16.77 -10.22
N VAL A 54 -45.56 -17.65 -9.64
CA VAL A 54 -45.76 -19.11 -9.64
C VAL A 54 -45.75 -19.65 -8.20
N PRO A 55 -46.69 -20.52 -7.82
CA PRO A 55 -46.92 -20.87 -6.44
C PRO A 55 -45.80 -21.75 -5.84
N MET A 56 -45.56 -21.50 -4.58
CA MET A 56 -44.69 -22.23 -3.67
C MET A 56 -44.75 -23.74 -3.81
N LEU A 57 -43.69 -24.39 -4.20
CA LEU A 57 -43.46 -25.79 -3.92
C LEU A 57 -42.02 -26.04 -3.42
N GLY A 58 -41.91 -26.38 -2.14
CA GLY A 58 -40.73 -27.01 -1.57
C GLY A 58 -39.58 -26.05 -1.17
N ALA A 59 -39.56 -25.67 0.09
CA ALA A 59 -38.40 -25.08 0.70
C ALA A 59 -37.22 -26.06 0.70
N VAL A 60 -36.22 -25.82 -0.16
CA VAL A 60 -34.92 -26.46 -0.04
C VAL A 60 -34.20 -25.81 1.15
N PRO A 61 -33.81 -26.55 2.21
CA PRO A 61 -33.08 -25.98 3.30
C PRO A 61 -31.73 -25.45 2.79
N ALA A 62 -31.47 -24.17 3.02
CA ALA A 62 -30.17 -23.56 2.76
C ALA A 62 -29.08 -24.36 3.47
N PRO A 63 -27.93 -24.64 2.83
CA PRO A 63 -26.83 -25.31 3.50
C PRO A 63 -26.47 -24.52 4.75
N ALA A 64 -26.58 -25.17 5.91
CA ALA A 64 -26.20 -24.57 7.18
C ALA A 64 -24.77 -24.05 7.07
N ALA A 65 -24.60 -22.73 7.24
CA ALA A 65 -23.27 -22.14 7.34
C ALA A 65 -22.53 -22.91 8.43
N ALA A 66 -21.43 -23.55 8.07
CA ALA A 66 -20.57 -24.24 9.02
C ALA A 66 -20.28 -23.28 10.18
N PRO A 67 -20.37 -23.72 11.44
CA PRO A 67 -20.12 -22.86 12.59
C PRO A 67 -18.70 -22.31 12.43
N ARG A 68 -18.61 -20.98 12.28
CA ARG A 68 -17.32 -20.32 12.39
C ARG A 68 -16.89 -20.54 13.83
N THR A 69 -15.99 -21.51 14.04
CA THR A 69 -15.38 -21.72 15.34
C THR A 69 -14.80 -20.40 15.78
N ALA A 70 -15.41 -19.81 16.81
CA ALA A 70 -14.89 -18.59 17.42
C ALA A 70 -13.47 -18.90 17.89
N ARG A 71 -12.48 -18.40 17.16
CA ARG A 71 -11.07 -18.52 17.56
C ARG A 71 -10.95 -17.80 18.90
N SER A 72 -10.38 -18.45 19.92
CA SER A 72 -10.13 -17.79 21.18
C SER A 72 -9.20 -16.60 20.96
N LEU A 73 -9.36 -15.53 21.74
CA LEU A 73 -8.51 -14.36 21.67
C LEU A 73 -7.03 -14.74 21.84
N GLU A 74 -6.75 -15.71 22.71
CA GLU A 74 -5.41 -16.25 22.94
C GLU A 74 -4.83 -16.88 21.66
N SER A 75 -5.59 -17.71 20.94
CA SER A 75 -5.13 -18.31 19.69
C SER A 75 -4.92 -17.28 18.56
N LEU A 76 -5.60 -16.13 18.62
CA LEU A 76 -5.39 -15.03 17.71
C LEU A 76 -4.11 -14.24 18.09
N MET A 77 -3.82 -14.11 19.37
CA MET A 77 -2.62 -13.42 19.86
C MET A 77 -1.35 -14.26 19.61
N ASP A 78 -1.43 -15.60 19.71
CA ASP A 78 -0.32 -16.49 19.38
C ASP A 78 0.03 -16.50 17.88
N ASN A 79 -0.91 -16.10 17.03
CA ASN A 79 -0.73 -15.96 15.58
C ASN A 79 -0.45 -14.49 15.14
N LEU A 80 -0.07 -13.62 16.08
CA LEU A 80 0.39 -12.27 15.74
C LEU A 80 1.61 -12.36 14.80
N GLY A 81 1.49 -11.72 13.64
CA GLY A 81 2.58 -11.65 12.67
C GLY A 81 3.82 -10.94 13.23
N GLU A 82 4.90 -11.01 12.48
CA GLU A 82 6.16 -10.32 12.79
C GLU A 82 5.93 -8.81 12.96
N SER A 83 6.44 -8.21 14.05
CA SER A 83 6.32 -6.77 14.27
C SER A 83 7.15 -5.97 13.25
N PHE A 84 6.77 -4.70 13.02
CA PHE A 84 7.51 -3.81 12.13
C PHE A 84 9.00 -3.74 12.44
N THR A 85 9.36 -3.56 13.71
CA THR A 85 10.76 -3.47 14.14
C THR A 85 11.52 -4.75 13.83
N THR A 86 10.95 -5.92 14.16
CA THR A 86 11.59 -7.21 13.90
C THR A 86 11.81 -7.42 12.40
N ARG A 87 10.80 -7.13 11.59
CA ARG A 87 10.88 -7.25 10.13
C ARG A 87 11.91 -6.29 9.54
N LEU A 88 11.91 -5.03 9.98
CA LEU A 88 12.86 -4.02 9.52
C LEU A 88 14.31 -4.45 9.81
N LEU A 89 14.60 -4.89 11.04
CA LEU A 89 15.95 -5.32 11.43
C LEU A 89 16.39 -6.55 10.63
N ARG A 90 15.50 -7.52 10.42
CA ARG A 90 15.79 -8.67 9.58
C ARG A 90 16.13 -8.26 8.15
N LEU A 91 15.38 -7.35 7.54
CA LEU A 91 15.65 -6.85 6.19
C LEU A 91 16.99 -6.11 6.10
N ILE A 92 17.41 -5.41 7.15
CA ILE A 92 18.71 -4.76 7.25
C ILE A 92 19.85 -5.79 7.30
N ASP A 93 19.69 -6.82 8.14
CA ASP A 93 20.66 -7.91 8.31
C ASP A 93 20.79 -8.72 7.01
N GLU A 94 19.70 -9.10 6.37
CA GLU A 94 19.68 -9.84 5.10
C GLU A 94 20.43 -9.09 3.98
N ARG A 95 20.39 -7.75 3.98
CA ARG A 95 21.10 -6.91 3.02
C ARG A 95 22.53 -6.54 3.45
N GLY A 96 22.94 -6.92 4.63
CA GLY A 96 24.26 -6.62 5.19
C GLY A 96 24.52 -5.11 5.31
N LEU A 97 23.47 -4.30 5.48
CA LEU A 97 23.60 -2.85 5.55
C LEU A 97 23.94 -2.39 6.97
N LYS A 98 24.78 -1.35 7.05
CA LYS A 98 25.07 -0.70 8.34
C LYS A 98 23.91 0.24 8.71
N ASP A 99 23.55 0.27 9.97
CA ASP A 99 22.53 1.18 10.52
C ASP A 99 22.71 2.63 10.07
N SER A 100 23.97 3.10 10.06
CA SER A 100 24.31 4.46 9.63
C SER A 100 23.97 4.74 8.14
N THR A 101 24.03 3.72 7.32
CA THR A 101 23.63 3.80 5.90
C THR A 101 22.13 3.84 5.78
N VAL A 102 21.44 2.96 6.51
CA VAL A 102 19.98 2.83 6.47
C VAL A 102 19.27 4.13 6.87
N TYR A 103 19.57 4.67 8.05
CA TYR A 103 18.89 5.88 8.50
C TYR A 103 19.20 7.11 7.64
N LYS A 104 20.41 7.19 7.05
CA LYS A 104 20.77 8.27 6.12
C LYS A 104 20.04 8.15 4.78
N GLN A 105 20.03 6.95 4.19
CA GLN A 105 19.32 6.69 2.92
C GLN A 105 17.82 6.85 3.05
N SER A 106 17.24 6.58 4.22
CA SER A 106 15.82 6.76 4.51
C SER A 106 15.45 8.17 4.98
N ASN A 107 16.39 9.11 5.02
CA ASN A 107 16.18 10.46 5.56
C ASN A 107 15.54 10.45 6.96
N ILE A 108 16.05 9.58 7.84
CA ILE A 108 15.58 9.42 9.22
C ILE A 108 16.71 9.80 10.17
N SER A 109 16.37 10.54 11.24
CA SER A 109 17.39 10.91 12.23
C SER A 109 17.90 9.67 12.99
N ARG A 110 19.17 9.71 13.39
CA ARG A 110 19.78 8.65 14.22
C ARG A 110 18.98 8.38 15.49
N GLN A 111 18.48 9.44 16.13
CA GLN A 111 17.68 9.31 17.35
C GLN A 111 16.36 8.58 17.10
N HIS A 112 15.70 8.88 15.99
CA HIS A 112 14.44 8.22 15.59
C HIS A 112 14.70 6.74 15.27
N PHE A 113 15.75 6.43 14.51
CA PHE A 113 16.14 5.06 14.21
C PHE A 113 16.46 4.26 15.50
N SER A 114 17.24 4.85 16.44
CA SER A 114 17.51 4.22 17.72
C SER A 114 16.24 3.92 18.54
N LYS A 115 15.24 4.81 18.51
CA LYS A 115 13.93 4.55 19.16
C LYS A 115 13.22 3.36 18.56
N ILE A 116 13.29 3.19 17.24
CA ILE A 116 12.71 2.05 16.53
C ILE A 116 13.42 0.75 16.96
N GLN A 117 14.74 0.74 16.98
CA GLN A 117 15.52 -0.45 17.36
C GLN A 117 15.29 -0.88 18.81
N CYS A 118 15.18 0.07 19.73
CA CYS A 118 15.02 -0.22 21.16
C CYS A 118 13.58 -0.63 21.53
N ASN A 119 12.60 -0.40 20.69
CA ASN A 119 11.20 -0.71 20.96
C ASN A 119 10.65 -1.72 19.96
N ARG A 120 10.45 -2.95 20.43
CA ARG A 120 9.94 -4.05 19.59
C ARG A 120 8.52 -3.78 19.08
N ASP A 121 7.70 -3.07 19.87
CA ASP A 121 6.31 -2.75 19.56
C ASP A 121 6.15 -1.31 19.04
N TYR A 122 7.24 -0.76 18.47
CA TYR A 122 7.20 0.57 17.90
C TYR A 122 6.22 0.65 16.73
N ASN A 123 5.30 1.61 16.80
CA ASN A 123 4.35 1.88 15.73
C ASN A 123 4.78 3.13 14.93
N PRO A 124 5.42 2.97 13.78
CA PRO A 124 5.87 4.09 12.95
C PRO A 124 4.71 4.73 12.21
N LYS A 125 4.88 5.98 11.78
CA LYS A 125 3.97 6.58 10.80
C LYS A 125 4.18 5.95 9.42
N LYS A 126 3.14 5.88 8.60
CA LYS A 126 3.21 5.32 7.23
C LYS A 126 4.35 5.93 6.41
N LYS A 127 4.57 7.27 6.48
CA LYS A 127 5.67 7.95 5.80
C LYS A 127 7.05 7.44 6.20
N THR A 128 7.22 7.02 7.46
CA THR A 128 8.47 6.44 7.97
C THR A 128 8.69 5.04 7.41
N VAL A 129 7.63 4.23 7.32
CA VAL A 129 7.69 2.89 6.69
C VAL A 129 8.09 3.00 5.22
N LEU A 130 7.45 3.90 4.47
CA LEU A 130 7.75 4.15 3.06
C LEU A 130 9.19 4.70 2.87
N ALA A 131 9.68 5.53 3.80
CA ALA A 131 11.05 6.01 3.76
C ALA A 131 12.07 4.87 3.90
N PHE A 132 11.81 3.89 4.78
CA PHE A 132 12.64 2.69 4.88
C PHE A 132 12.54 1.82 3.63
N ALA A 133 11.35 1.69 3.03
CA ALA A 133 11.18 0.94 1.80
C ALA A 133 12.08 1.49 0.67
N VAL A 134 12.09 2.81 0.49
CA VAL A 134 12.97 3.49 -0.48
C VAL A 134 14.45 3.34 -0.07
N GLY A 135 14.80 3.62 1.18
CA GLY A 135 16.19 3.60 1.67
C GLY A 135 16.83 2.21 1.68
N LEU A 136 16.03 1.16 1.82
CA LEU A 136 16.48 -0.24 1.76
C LEU A 136 16.39 -0.83 0.34
N HIS A 137 15.94 -0.07 -0.64
CA HIS A 137 15.74 -0.53 -2.02
C HIS A 137 14.82 -1.76 -2.09
N LEU A 138 13.69 -1.72 -1.36
CA LEU A 138 12.73 -2.81 -1.35
C LEU A 138 11.99 -2.91 -2.69
N SER A 139 11.59 -4.12 -3.06
CA SER A 139 10.59 -4.34 -4.11
C SER A 139 9.21 -3.89 -3.63
N GLU A 140 8.24 -3.82 -4.55
CA GLU A 140 6.85 -3.51 -4.19
C GLU A 140 6.29 -4.54 -3.20
N ASP A 141 6.51 -5.84 -3.44
CA ASP A 141 6.03 -6.92 -2.57
C ASP A 141 6.62 -6.84 -1.16
N GLU A 142 7.94 -6.62 -1.06
CA GLU A 142 8.61 -6.44 0.23
C GLU A 142 8.10 -5.19 0.97
N THR A 143 7.78 -4.13 0.22
CA THR A 143 7.20 -2.90 0.77
C THR A 143 5.78 -3.13 1.29
N ILE A 144 4.95 -3.87 0.54
CA ILE A 144 3.61 -4.27 0.97
C ILE A 144 3.68 -5.04 2.28
N ASP A 145 4.60 -5.97 2.36
CA ASP A 145 4.79 -6.78 3.55
C ASP A 145 5.30 -5.95 4.75
N LEU A 146 6.21 -5.00 4.51
CA LEU A 146 6.68 -4.09 5.54
C LEU A 146 5.56 -3.17 6.03
N LEU A 147 4.72 -2.65 5.13
CA LEU A 147 3.53 -1.88 5.46
C LEU A 147 2.55 -2.68 6.31
N LYS A 148 2.26 -3.93 5.94
CA LYS A 148 1.38 -4.84 6.70
C LYS A 148 1.87 -5.05 8.13
N SER A 149 3.18 -5.23 8.33
CA SER A 149 3.76 -5.40 9.66
C SER A 149 3.61 -4.18 10.57
N ALA A 150 3.43 -2.99 9.97
CA ALA A 150 3.16 -1.73 10.67
C ALA A 150 1.64 -1.39 10.71
N GLY A 151 0.76 -2.29 10.24
CA GLY A 151 -0.69 -2.06 10.19
C GLY A 151 -1.15 -1.12 9.08
N TYR A 152 -0.34 -0.94 8.03
CA TYR A 152 -0.66 -0.11 6.86
C TYR A 152 -0.81 -0.93 5.58
N ALA A 153 -1.40 -0.30 4.58
CA ALA A 153 -1.44 -0.79 3.21
C ALA A 153 -1.29 0.39 2.24
N PHE A 154 -0.95 0.13 1.00
CA PHE A 154 -1.11 1.13 -0.06
C PHE A 154 -2.58 1.47 -0.23
N SER A 155 -2.85 2.74 -0.51
CA SER A 155 -4.19 3.26 -0.74
C SER A 155 -4.29 3.82 -2.15
N ASP A 156 -5.24 3.30 -2.91
CA ASP A 156 -5.46 3.74 -4.30
C ASP A 156 -6.00 5.18 -4.37
N GLY A 157 -6.59 5.68 -3.29
CA GLY A 157 -7.02 7.07 -3.17
C GLY A 157 -5.91 8.06 -2.75
N SER A 158 -4.66 7.60 -2.58
CA SER A 158 -3.54 8.42 -2.10
C SER A 158 -2.54 8.69 -3.21
N LYS A 159 -2.44 9.93 -3.69
CA LYS A 159 -1.41 10.35 -4.66
C LYS A 159 0.00 10.03 -4.18
N ARG A 160 0.29 10.21 -2.88
CA ARG A 160 1.58 9.85 -2.29
C ARG A 160 1.91 8.38 -2.49
N ASP A 161 0.94 7.49 -2.29
CA ASP A 161 1.15 6.06 -2.41
C ASP A 161 1.44 5.67 -3.87
N TRP A 162 0.74 6.27 -4.83
CA TRP A 162 1.00 6.08 -6.26
C TRP A 162 2.39 6.55 -6.67
N ILE A 163 2.83 7.73 -6.20
CA ILE A 163 4.17 8.25 -6.49
C ILE A 163 5.23 7.31 -5.93
N VAL A 164 5.04 6.79 -4.71
CA VAL A 164 6.01 5.86 -4.11
C VAL A 164 6.01 4.52 -4.86
N ARG A 165 4.86 3.96 -5.22
CA ARG A 165 4.77 2.73 -6.03
C ARG A 165 5.49 2.90 -7.37
N TYR A 166 5.21 4.00 -8.07
CA TYR A 166 5.93 4.35 -9.30
C TYR A 166 7.45 4.36 -9.09
N CYS A 167 7.93 5.00 -8.02
CA CYS A 167 9.37 5.05 -7.73
C CYS A 167 9.96 3.66 -7.46
N LEU A 168 9.26 2.79 -6.75
CA LEU A 168 9.70 1.41 -6.47
C LEU A 168 9.76 0.59 -7.76
N GLU A 169 8.75 0.66 -8.60
CA GLU A 169 8.66 -0.05 -9.89
C GLU A 169 9.78 0.37 -10.83
N HIS A 170 10.06 1.68 -10.91
CA HIS A 170 11.13 2.24 -11.76
C HIS A 170 12.50 2.24 -11.08
N LYS A 171 12.65 1.61 -9.91
CA LYS A 171 13.91 1.50 -9.15
C LYS A 171 14.53 2.86 -8.80
N ILE A 172 13.69 3.85 -8.52
CA ILE A 172 14.11 5.19 -8.08
C ILE A 172 14.21 5.16 -6.55
N TYR A 173 15.38 4.83 -6.03
CA TYR A 173 15.62 4.65 -4.60
C TYR A 173 16.32 5.83 -3.92
N ASN A 174 16.53 6.92 -4.64
CA ASN A 174 17.08 8.14 -4.03
C ASN A 174 15.98 8.91 -3.31
N ILE A 175 16.04 8.92 -1.98
CA ILE A 175 15.01 9.56 -1.13
C ILE A 175 14.81 11.05 -1.46
N ASN A 176 15.87 11.75 -1.90
CA ASN A 176 15.74 13.16 -2.28
C ASN A 176 14.96 13.33 -3.60
N GLN A 177 15.15 12.43 -4.56
CA GLN A 177 14.37 12.42 -5.81
C GLN A 177 12.91 12.11 -5.54
N VAL A 178 12.63 11.09 -4.71
CA VAL A 178 11.27 10.75 -4.28
C VAL A 178 10.60 11.93 -3.56
N ASN A 179 11.32 12.59 -2.66
CA ASN A 179 10.81 13.76 -1.94
C ASN A 179 10.59 14.97 -2.85
N THR A 180 11.40 15.15 -3.90
CA THR A 180 11.18 16.17 -4.91
C THR A 180 9.88 15.91 -5.68
N LEU A 181 9.65 14.66 -6.11
CA LEU A 181 8.39 14.27 -6.75
C LEU A 181 7.19 14.51 -5.82
N LEU A 182 7.27 14.07 -4.57
CA LEU A 182 6.20 14.28 -3.60
C LEU A 182 5.90 15.78 -3.39
N PHE A 183 6.93 16.62 -3.32
CA PHE A 183 6.79 18.06 -3.16
C PHE A 183 6.09 18.72 -4.36
N GLU A 184 6.42 18.33 -5.59
CA GLU A 184 5.79 18.85 -6.82
C GLU A 184 4.28 18.53 -6.91
N TYR A 185 3.87 17.41 -6.27
CA TYR A 185 2.46 17.01 -6.18
C TYR A 185 1.78 17.44 -4.87
N ASP A 186 2.33 18.39 -4.12
CA ASP A 186 1.83 18.86 -2.83
C ASP A 186 1.61 17.74 -1.80
N GLN A 187 2.46 16.71 -1.83
CA GLN A 187 2.40 15.60 -0.89
C GLN A 187 3.44 15.74 0.22
N GLU A 188 3.11 15.18 1.40
CA GLU A 188 4.04 15.14 2.52
C GLU A 188 5.27 14.30 2.19
N GLN A 189 6.46 14.87 2.41
CA GLN A 189 7.74 14.20 2.17
C GLN A 189 7.95 12.99 3.10
N LEU A 190 8.73 12.03 2.62
CA LEU A 190 9.14 10.85 3.39
C LEU A 190 10.30 11.17 4.33
N GLY A 191 10.34 10.44 5.43
CA GLY A 191 11.38 10.57 6.46
C GLY A 191 10.94 11.44 7.63
N ALA A 192 11.92 12.14 8.22
CA ALA A 192 11.76 12.89 9.47
C ALA A 192 10.93 14.13 9.32
#